data_32bf8a6b4436314f7710ba34ad4f55c4
#
_entry.id   32bf8a6b4436314f7710ba34ad4f55c4
#
_cell.length_a   1.000
_cell.length_b   1.000
_cell.length_c   1.000
_cell.angle_alpha   90.00
_cell.angle_beta   90.00
_cell.angle_gamma   90.00
#
_symmetry.space_group_name_H-M   'P 1'
#
loop_
_entity.id
_entity.type
_entity.pdbx_description
1 polymer ?
#
loop_
_entity_poly.entity_id
_entity_poly.type
_entity_poly.pdbx_seq_one_letter_code
_entity_poly.pdbx_strand_id
1 'polypeptide(L)'
;WIDENSPTEPTSASGKALLQAESLIHALPGPTSILRCSGIYGEGRDFLLRQLSQGKVQLRDSWTNRIHQDDVAGFIVHLLTEVIRPLPVYLVNDDEPVKQYEVYQWLAQQLGL
;
A
#
# COMPACT_ATOMS: atom_id res chain seq x y z
N TRP A 1 14.28 5.78 3.44
CA TRP A 1 13.54 4.80 4.24
C TRP A 1 12.66 5.51 5.26
N ILE A 2 11.45 5.01 5.40
CA ILE A 2 10.48 5.53 6.37
C ILE A 2 9.93 4.39 7.23
N ASP A 3 9.38 4.75 8.38
CA ASP A 3 8.70 3.85 9.29
C ASP A 3 7.44 4.52 9.86
N GLU A 4 6.77 3.86 10.81
CA GLU A 4 5.54 4.35 11.43
C GLU A 4 5.73 5.64 12.22
N ASN A 5 6.96 5.97 12.60
CA ASN A 5 7.31 7.18 13.35
C ASN A 5 7.72 8.34 12.43
N SER A 6 7.83 8.09 11.12
CA SER A 6 8.16 9.14 10.15
C SER A 6 7.05 10.18 10.07
N PRO A 7 7.38 11.47 9.88
CA PRO A 7 6.35 12.51 9.79
C PRO A 7 5.47 12.33 8.55
N THR A 8 4.18 12.62 8.70
CA THR A 8 3.22 12.60 7.60
C THR A 8 3.07 14.01 7.03
N GLU A 9 3.47 14.18 5.78
CA GLU A 9 3.50 15.49 5.09
C GLU A 9 2.79 15.38 3.73
N PRO A 10 1.46 15.12 3.72
CA PRO A 10 0.72 14.94 2.47
C PRO A 10 0.66 16.25 1.69
N THR A 11 0.89 16.17 0.38
CA THR A 11 0.81 17.32 -0.54
C THR A 11 -0.45 17.28 -1.41
N SER A 12 -0.99 16.09 -1.68
CA SER A 12 -2.21 15.93 -2.47
C SER A 12 -3.48 16.11 -1.63
N ALA A 13 -4.58 16.48 -2.27
CA ALA A 13 -5.88 16.58 -1.61
C ALA A 13 -6.33 15.23 -1.05
N SER A 14 -6.13 14.14 -1.79
CA SER A 14 -6.47 12.80 -1.34
C SER A 14 -5.63 12.35 -0.14
N GLY A 15 -4.33 12.65 -0.14
CA GLY A 15 -3.45 12.35 1.00
C GLY A 15 -3.86 13.10 2.26
N LYS A 16 -4.19 14.37 2.14
CA LYS A 16 -4.70 15.19 3.25
C LYS A 16 -6.03 14.66 3.79
N ALA A 17 -6.94 14.24 2.91
CA ALA A 17 -8.22 13.66 3.31
C ALA A 17 -8.04 12.33 4.05
N LEU A 18 -7.12 11.48 3.60
CA LEU A 18 -6.79 10.23 4.30
C LEU A 18 -6.22 10.49 5.69
N LEU A 19 -5.30 11.44 5.83
CA LEU A 19 -4.74 11.79 7.14
C LEU A 19 -5.82 12.32 8.09
N GLN A 20 -6.74 13.12 7.59
CA GLN A 20 -7.88 13.60 8.37
C GLN A 20 -8.79 12.43 8.80
N ALA A 21 -9.06 11.47 7.91
CA ALA A 21 -9.82 10.27 8.23
C ALA A 21 -9.14 9.44 9.33
N GLU A 22 -7.82 9.28 9.28
CA GLU A 22 -7.06 8.59 10.34
C GLU A 22 -7.26 9.26 11.69
N SER A 23 -7.21 10.60 11.74
CA SER A 23 -7.43 11.38 12.97
C SER A 23 -8.83 11.14 13.53
N LEU A 24 -9.85 11.08 12.68
CA LEU A 24 -11.23 10.79 13.09
C LEU A 24 -11.37 9.39 13.66
N ILE A 25 -10.70 8.40 13.08
CA ILE A 25 -10.70 7.02 13.59
C ILE A 25 -10.02 6.95 14.95
N HIS A 26 -8.87 7.59 15.13
CA HIS A 26 -8.17 7.60 16.42
C HIS A 26 -8.95 8.33 17.53
N ALA A 27 -9.86 9.22 17.16
CA ALA A 27 -10.73 9.91 18.12
C ALA A 27 -11.90 9.04 18.60
N LEU A 28 -12.16 7.88 17.99
CA LEU A 28 -13.21 6.97 18.42
C LEU A 28 -12.85 6.31 19.76
N PRO A 29 -13.86 6.00 20.61
CA PRO A 29 -13.61 5.30 21.87
C PRO A 29 -13.14 3.87 21.60
N GLY A 30 -12.22 3.40 22.44
CA GLY A 30 -11.64 2.06 22.34
C GLY A 30 -10.38 1.98 21.47
N PRO A 31 -9.77 0.79 21.39
CA PRO A 31 -8.57 0.59 20.62
C PRO A 31 -8.84 0.66 19.11
N THR A 32 -7.99 1.41 18.41
CA THR A 32 -8.03 1.55 16.95
C THR A 32 -6.65 1.33 16.36
N SER A 33 -6.59 0.81 15.15
CA SER A 33 -5.35 0.67 14.40
C SER A 33 -5.56 1.13 12.97
N ILE A 34 -4.58 1.87 12.44
CA ILE A 34 -4.55 2.32 11.05
C ILE A 34 -3.55 1.45 10.28
N LEU A 35 -3.98 0.88 9.18
CA LEU A 35 -3.12 0.16 8.25
C LEU A 35 -2.87 1.04 7.03
N ARG A 36 -1.65 1.55 6.91
CA ARG A 36 -1.20 2.30 5.74
C ARG A 36 -0.59 1.32 4.75
N CYS A 37 -1.41 0.84 3.83
CA CYS A 37 -1.00 -0.15 2.85
C CYS A 37 -0.31 0.52 1.66
N SER A 38 0.76 -0.09 1.18
CA SER A 38 1.36 0.24 -0.11
C SER A 38 0.46 -0.25 -1.25
N GLY A 39 0.92 -0.22 -2.50
CA GLY A 39 0.11 -0.63 -3.64
C GLY A 39 -0.44 -2.04 -3.51
N ILE A 40 -1.73 -2.18 -3.23
CA ILE A 40 -2.39 -3.48 -3.08
C ILE A 40 -2.67 -4.04 -4.48
N TYR A 41 -2.24 -5.28 -4.72
CA TYR A 41 -2.50 -6.00 -5.97
C TYR A 41 -3.11 -7.38 -5.69
N GLY A 42 -3.65 -8.01 -6.72
CA GLY A 42 -4.27 -9.32 -6.65
C GLY A 42 -5.42 -9.44 -7.63
N GLU A 43 -6.18 -10.51 -7.54
CA GLU A 43 -7.32 -10.76 -8.41
C GLU A 43 -8.33 -9.60 -8.32
N GLY A 44 -8.74 -9.08 -9.47
CA GLY A 44 -9.65 -7.94 -9.56
C GLY A 44 -9.00 -6.56 -9.34
N ARG A 45 -7.71 -6.51 -9.01
CA ARG A 45 -6.95 -5.27 -8.79
C ARG A 45 -5.83 -5.17 -9.82
N ASP A 46 -6.21 -4.96 -11.06
CA ASP A 46 -5.37 -5.07 -12.26
C ASP A 46 -4.95 -3.72 -12.85
N PHE A 47 -4.92 -2.67 -12.06
CA PHE A 47 -4.63 -1.31 -12.51
C PHE A 47 -3.33 -1.22 -13.31
N LEU A 48 -2.24 -1.80 -12.82
CA LEU A 48 -0.95 -1.76 -13.50
C LEU A 48 -0.99 -2.48 -14.85
N LEU A 49 -1.66 -3.63 -14.90
CA LEU A 49 -1.82 -4.41 -16.13
C LEU A 49 -2.62 -3.63 -17.17
N ARG A 50 -3.71 -2.97 -16.77
CA ARG A 50 -4.51 -2.14 -17.65
C ARG A 50 -3.74 -0.95 -18.17
N GLN A 51 -2.98 -0.26 -17.33
CA GLN A 51 -2.14 0.87 -17.75
C GLN A 51 -1.12 0.44 -18.79
N LEU A 52 -0.47 -0.70 -18.56
CA LEU A 52 0.53 -1.25 -19.48
C LEU A 52 -0.11 -1.65 -20.82
N SER A 53 -1.23 -2.37 -20.79
CA SER A 53 -1.94 -2.80 -21.99
C SER A 53 -2.47 -1.64 -22.83
N GLN A 54 -2.79 -0.51 -22.20
CA GLN A 54 -3.26 0.70 -22.87
C GLN A 54 -2.14 1.63 -23.34
N GLY A 55 -0.87 1.27 -23.11
CA GLY A 55 0.27 2.11 -23.45
C GLY A 55 0.34 3.42 -22.66
N LYS A 56 -0.29 3.49 -21.49
CA LYS A 56 -0.38 4.71 -20.67
C LYS A 56 0.67 4.77 -19.57
N VAL A 57 1.74 4.00 -19.68
CA VAL A 57 2.79 3.92 -18.69
C VAL A 57 3.88 4.92 -18.95
N GLN A 58 4.24 5.71 -17.94
CA GLN A 58 5.48 6.49 -17.92
C GLN A 58 6.47 5.82 -16.98
N LEU A 59 7.56 5.32 -17.50
CA LEU A 59 8.60 4.68 -16.71
C LEU A 59 9.30 5.71 -15.83
N ARG A 60 9.48 5.36 -14.55
CA ARG A 60 10.13 6.22 -13.54
C ARG A 60 11.18 5.44 -12.78
N ASP A 61 12.28 6.10 -12.46
CA ASP A 61 13.33 5.58 -11.59
C ASP A 61 13.02 5.93 -10.12
N SER A 62 11.88 5.45 -9.64
CA SER A 62 11.44 5.64 -8.26
C SER A 62 11.21 4.31 -7.58
N TRP A 63 11.57 4.23 -6.31
CA TRP A 63 11.26 3.08 -5.47
C TRP A 63 9.76 2.99 -5.21
N THR A 64 9.24 1.77 -5.27
CA THR A 64 7.84 1.47 -5.00
C THR A 64 7.72 0.27 -4.08
N ASN A 65 6.65 0.23 -3.32
CA ASN A 65 6.30 -0.89 -2.46
C ASN A 65 4.92 -1.41 -2.83
N ARG A 66 4.70 -2.70 -2.58
CA ARG A 66 3.44 -3.40 -2.88
C ARG A 66 3.12 -4.39 -1.80
N ILE A 67 1.90 -4.87 -1.83
CA ILE A 67 1.47 -6.00 -1.03
C ILE A 67 0.32 -6.71 -1.73
N HIS A 68 0.33 -8.04 -1.70
CA HIS A 68 -0.78 -8.83 -2.21
C HIS A 68 -2.00 -8.69 -1.30
N GLN A 69 -3.20 -8.62 -1.88
CA GLN A 69 -4.44 -8.46 -1.13
C GLN A 69 -4.67 -9.56 -0.09
N ASP A 70 -4.25 -10.79 -0.37
CA ASP A 70 -4.38 -11.91 0.57
C ASP A 70 -3.49 -11.73 1.79
N ASP A 71 -2.32 -11.13 1.62
CA ASP A 71 -1.40 -10.81 2.72
C ASP A 71 -1.95 -9.69 3.60
N VAL A 72 -2.62 -8.70 3.01
CA VAL A 72 -3.33 -7.66 3.78
C VAL A 72 -4.44 -8.30 4.61
N ALA A 73 -5.26 -9.14 4.00
CA ALA A 73 -6.34 -9.84 4.69
C ALA A 73 -5.80 -10.74 5.81
N GLY A 74 -4.74 -11.49 5.55
CA GLY A 74 -4.09 -12.34 6.55
C GLY A 74 -3.52 -11.54 7.70
N PHE A 75 -2.94 -10.38 7.45
CA PHE A 75 -2.43 -9.49 8.49
C PHE A 75 -3.56 -8.93 9.36
N ILE A 76 -4.69 -8.55 8.76
CA ILE A 76 -5.86 -8.10 9.51
C ILE A 76 -6.36 -9.22 10.44
N VAL A 77 -6.49 -10.44 9.94
CA VAL A 77 -6.88 -11.59 10.75
C VAL A 77 -5.90 -11.81 11.91
N HIS A 78 -4.59 -11.74 11.63
CA HIS A 78 -3.56 -11.86 12.65
C HIS A 78 -3.71 -10.80 13.75
N LEU A 79 -3.92 -9.54 13.38
CA LEU A 79 -4.13 -8.47 14.34
C LEU A 79 -5.36 -8.70 15.22
N LEU A 80 -6.45 -9.22 14.64
CA LEU A 80 -7.70 -9.45 15.36
C LEU A 80 -7.65 -10.69 16.29
N THR A 81 -6.85 -11.68 15.94
CA THR A 81 -6.86 -12.98 16.64
C THR A 81 -5.64 -13.23 17.53
N GLU A 82 -4.46 -12.71 17.15
CA GLU A 82 -3.19 -13.07 17.80
C GLU A 82 -2.53 -11.90 18.55
N VAL A 83 -2.90 -10.67 18.25
CA VAL A 83 -2.26 -9.50 18.85
C VAL A 83 -3.17 -8.91 19.95
N ILE A 84 -2.71 -8.99 21.20
CA ILE A 84 -3.47 -8.54 22.36
C ILE A 84 -3.60 -7.01 22.37
N ARG A 85 -2.53 -6.31 22.02
CA ARG A 85 -2.48 -4.84 21.99
C ARG A 85 -1.91 -4.35 20.67
N PRO A 86 -2.74 -4.24 19.61
CA PRO A 86 -2.27 -3.71 18.34
C PRO A 86 -1.73 -2.28 18.47
N LEU A 87 -0.72 -1.97 17.69
CA LEU A 87 -0.18 -0.61 17.59
C LEU A 87 -1.19 0.32 16.89
N PRO A 88 -1.11 1.64 17.11
CA PRO A 88 -2.03 2.58 16.48
C PRO A 88 -1.86 2.70 14.97
N VAL A 89 -0.65 2.46 14.44
CA VAL A 89 -0.35 2.57 13.01
C VAL A 89 0.59 1.44 12.59
N TYR A 90 0.31 0.88 11.41
CA TYR A 90 1.20 -0.07 10.73
C TYR A 90 1.42 0.37 9.29
N LEU A 91 2.67 0.34 8.83
CA LEU A 91 2.99 0.37 7.40
C LEU A 91 2.93 -1.06 6.88
N VAL A 92 2.05 -1.31 5.91
CA VAL A 92 1.77 -2.67 5.43
C VAL A 92 2.26 -2.80 3.99
N ASN A 93 3.35 -3.52 3.80
CA ASN A 93 3.97 -3.77 2.51
C ASN A 93 4.69 -5.12 2.54
N ASP A 94 5.03 -5.65 1.37
CA ASP A 94 5.92 -6.81 1.29
C ASP A 94 7.36 -6.39 1.62
N ASP A 95 8.27 -7.37 1.65
CA ASP A 95 9.68 -7.16 1.99
C ASP A 95 10.58 -6.90 0.77
N GLU A 96 9.99 -6.64 -0.40
CA GLU A 96 10.73 -6.49 -1.65
C GLU A 96 10.40 -5.16 -2.36
N PRO A 97 10.97 -4.03 -1.90
CA PRO A 97 10.85 -2.79 -2.63
C PRO A 97 11.54 -2.88 -4.00
N VAL A 98 10.89 -2.38 -5.03
CA VAL A 98 11.35 -2.50 -6.42
C VAL A 98 11.17 -1.16 -7.13
N LYS A 99 12.07 -0.84 -8.05
CA LYS A 99 11.93 0.32 -8.93
C LYS A 99 10.69 0.18 -9.82
N GLN A 100 9.98 1.27 -10.03
CA GLN A 100 8.75 1.28 -10.82
C GLN A 100 8.99 0.75 -12.24
N TYR A 101 10.06 1.19 -12.90
CA TYR A 101 10.36 0.74 -14.27
C TYR A 101 10.64 -0.76 -14.36
N GLU A 102 11.28 -1.34 -13.35
CA GLU A 102 11.58 -2.79 -13.30
C GLU A 102 10.29 -3.62 -13.26
N VAL A 103 9.32 -3.18 -12.49
CA VAL A 103 8.02 -3.85 -12.41
C VAL A 103 7.32 -3.85 -13.76
N TYR A 104 7.27 -2.71 -14.43
CA TYR A 104 6.64 -2.63 -15.75
C TYR A 104 7.37 -3.41 -16.82
N GLN A 105 8.71 -3.43 -16.78
CA GLN A 105 9.50 -4.25 -17.71
C GLN A 105 9.23 -5.74 -17.50
N TRP A 106 9.19 -6.19 -16.27
CA TRP A 106 8.87 -7.57 -15.94
C TRP A 106 7.45 -7.94 -16.41
N LEU A 107 6.46 -7.11 -16.10
CA LEU A 107 5.08 -7.34 -16.55
C LEU A 107 4.97 -7.38 -18.08
N ALA A 108 5.66 -6.49 -18.78
CA ALA A 108 5.68 -6.47 -20.24
C ALA A 108 6.23 -7.79 -20.81
N GLN A 109 7.30 -8.30 -20.24
CA GLN A 109 7.85 -9.61 -20.61
C GLN A 109 6.85 -10.74 -20.43
N GLN A 110 6.15 -10.77 -19.26
CA GLN A 110 5.16 -11.82 -18.97
C GLN A 110 3.96 -11.75 -19.93
N LEU A 111 3.59 -10.57 -20.38
CA LEU A 111 2.47 -10.34 -21.30
C LEU A 111 2.87 -10.42 -22.78
N GLY A 112 4.15 -10.57 -23.09
CA GLY A 112 4.63 -10.57 -24.49
C GLY A 112 4.56 -9.20 -25.17
N LEU A 113 4.65 -8.15 -24.40
CA LEU A 113 4.60 -6.76 -24.91
C LEU A 113 5.97 -6.15 -25.17
#